data_e54a52abd174b8c94a5859e71ee39d51
#
_entry.id   e54a52abd174b8c94a5859e71ee39d51
#
_cell.length_a   1.000
_cell.length_b   1.000
_cell.length_c   1.000
_cell.angle_alpha   90.00
_cell.angle_beta   90.00
_cell.angle_gamma   90.00
#
_symmetry.space_group_name_H-M   'P 1'
#
loop_
_entity.id
_entity.type
_entity.pdbx_description
1 polymer ?
#
loop_
_entity_poly.entity_id
_entity_poly.type
_entity_poly.pdbx_seq_one_letter_code
_entity_poly.pdbx_strand_id
1 'polypeptide(L)'
;MNLKQLWKQFDKDAEACYSKWNGEIRMDWSDDEIRTWQKAYETLKAILAAGREKDPAFCREMKDLDEGTAYAHDLGTWMEDYLDVLDMAEAYPELLGSLDELLALFDWKEVPATDLKMLRTIVLGRLGRHEEAWEYACAWQKEEPEDPAAVSACVYASIPGQQWDSAEKLLSEHLPEDAECTEDNELLFRAKQALRHAQGREEEARGIEEKLSVLEEKILSELNGLFDGDFELDEIPF
;
A
#
# COMPACT_ATOMS: atom_id res chain seq x y z
N MET A 1 24.06 1.45 -20.53
CA MET A 1 24.49 0.31 -19.69
C MET A 1 23.74 -0.93 -20.16
N ASN A 2 24.32 -2.14 -20.16
CA ASN A 2 23.55 -3.33 -20.47
C ASN A 2 22.76 -3.81 -19.23
N LEU A 3 21.74 -4.66 -19.44
CA LEU A 3 20.82 -5.10 -18.37
C LEU A 3 21.57 -5.72 -17.17
N LYS A 4 22.62 -6.55 -17.44
CA LYS A 4 23.43 -7.17 -16.38
C LYS A 4 24.20 -6.13 -15.53
N GLN A 5 24.63 -5.02 -16.15
CA GLN A 5 25.32 -3.94 -15.43
C GLN A 5 24.34 -3.12 -14.61
N LEU A 6 23.10 -2.94 -15.11
CA LEU A 6 22.03 -2.26 -14.38
C LEU A 6 21.63 -3.05 -13.12
N TRP A 7 21.46 -4.37 -13.22
CA TRP A 7 21.19 -5.21 -12.04
C TRP A 7 22.29 -5.11 -10.99
N LYS A 8 23.56 -5.20 -11.39
CA LYS A 8 24.68 -5.01 -10.45
C LYS A 8 24.71 -3.61 -9.83
N GLN A 9 24.24 -2.60 -10.55
CA GLN A 9 24.15 -1.26 -10.01
C GLN A 9 22.98 -1.17 -9.01
N PHE A 10 21.84 -1.80 -9.31
CA PHE A 10 20.71 -1.89 -8.41
C PHE A 10 21.08 -2.56 -7.09
N ASP A 11 21.75 -3.73 -7.13
CA ASP A 11 22.24 -4.42 -5.92
C ASP A 11 23.07 -3.49 -5.03
N LYS A 12 24.01 -2.76 -5.64
CA LYS A 12 24.84 -1.82 -4.91
C LYS A 12 24.04 -0.64 -4.32
N ASP A 13 23.06 -0.12 -5.07
CA ASP A 13 22.24 0.99 -4.63
C ASP A 13 21.27 0.53 -3.53
N ALA A 14 20.66 -0.66 -3.63
CA ALA A 14 19.82 -1.27 -2.61
C ALA A 14 20.62 -1.59 -1.32
N GLU A 15 21.83 -2.15 -1.43
CA GLU A 15 22.72 -2.35 -0.27
C GLU A 15 23.00 -1.02 0.46
N ALA A 16 23.19 0.07 -0.29
CA ALA A 16 23.40 1.39 0.28
C ALA A 16 22.13 1.92 1.01
N CYS A 17 20.93 1.57 0.57
CA CYS A 17 19.68 1.89 1.26
C CYS A 17 19.65 1.20 2.63
N TYR A 18 19.79 -0.12 2.66
CA TYR A 18 19.73 -0.90 3.90
C TYR A 18 20.94 -0.72 4.83
N SER A 19 22.06 -0.20 4.34
CA SER A 19 23.19 0.12 5.21
C SER A 19 22.88 1.23 6.23
N LYS A 20 21.82 2.00 6.01
CA LYS A 20 21.39 3.12 6.83
C LYS A 20 20.04 2.90 7.51
N TRP A 21 19.33 1.86 7.14
CA TRP A 21 18.01 1.53 7.69
C TRP A 21 17.85 0.02 7.88
N ASN A 22 17.32 -0.37 9.03
CA ASN A 22 17.14 -1.75 9.48
C ASN A 22 15.66 -2.18 9.56
N GLY A 23 14.75 -1.44 8.92
CA GLY A 23 13.31 -1.70 8.97
C GLY A 23 12.58 -1.06 10.17
N GLU A 24 13.29 -0.30 11.04
CA GLU A 24 12.65 0.36 12.17
C GLU A 24 11.97 1.67 11.74
N ILE A 25 10.83 1.96 12.38
CA ILE A 25 10.12 3.22 12.21
C ILE A 25 10.96 4.37 12.77
N ARG A 26 11.27 5.34 11.92
CA ARG A 26 12.00 6.56 12.32
C ARG A 26 11.50 7.78 11.55
N MET A 27 11.62 8.96 12.17
CA MET A 27 11.13 10.22 11.60
C MET A 27 12.26 11.18 11.22
N ASP A 28 13.53 10.81 11.47
CA ASP A 28 14.70 11.66 11.29
C ASP A 28 15.48 11.37 10.01
N TRP A 29 14.75 11.26 8.89
CA TRP A 29 15.34 11.02 7.57
C TRP A 29 16.06 12.26 7.04
N SER A 30 17.28 12.07 6.57
CA SER A 30 18.03 13.12 5.85
C SER A 30 17.74 13.09 4.35
N ASP A 31 17.86 14.24 3.69
CA ASP A 31 17.75 14.33 2.23
C ASP A 31 18.72 13.39 1.50
N ASP A 32 19.91 13.10 2.07
CA ASP A 32 20.88 12.18 1.47
C ASP A 32 20.41 10.73 1.53
N GLU A 33 19.72 10.33 2.60
CA GLU A 33 19.14 9.00 2.71
C GLU A 33 17.99 8.84 1.72
N ILE A 34 17.08 9.80 1.66
CA ILE A 34 15.99 9.81 0.68
C ILE A 34 16.54 9.73 -0.74
N ARG A 35 17.55 10.53 -1.08
CA ARG A 35 18.21 10.49 -2.40
C ARG A 35 18.85 9.14 -2.70
N THR A 36 19.32 8.40 -1.69
CA THR A 36 19.89 7.07 -1.88
C THR A 36 18.82 6.09 -2.36
N TRP A 37 17.63 6.11 -1.74
CA TRP A 37 16.48 5.30 -2.14
C TRP A 37 15.96 5.69 -3.53
N GLN A 38 15.79 6.98 -3.79
CA GLN A 38 15.39 7.48 -5.12
C GLN A 38 16.36 7.04 -6.21
N LYS A 39 17.66 7.05 -5.94
CA LYS A 39 18.68 6.58 -6.90
C LYS A 39 18.51 5.11 -7.24
N ALA A 40 18.23 4.24 -6.26
CA ALA A 40 17.97 2.84 -6.49
C ALA A 40 16.68 2.66 -7.33
N TYR A 41 15.63 3.44 -7.04
CA TYR A 41 14.42 3.46 -7.84
C TYR A 41 14.66 3.89 -9.30
N GLU A 42 15.46 4.92 -9.55
CA GLU A 42 15.85 5.31 -10.90
C GLU A 42 16.62 4.20 -11.63
N THR A 43 17.45 3.44 -10.91
CA THR A 43 18.14 2.28 -11.47
C THR A 43 17.17 1.17 -11.85
N LEU A 44 16.14 0.92 -11.04
CA LEU A 44 15.07 -0.03 -11.34
C LEU A 44 14.28 0.38 -12.59
N LYS A 45 13.91 1.65 -12.70
CA LYS A 45 13.25 2.19 -13.91
C LYS A 45 14.12 2.01 -15.16
N ALA A 46 15.44 2.21 -15.04
CA ALA A 46 16.38 1.98 -16.15
C ALA A 46 16.47 0.50 -16.54
N ILE A 47 16.34 -0.44 -15.60
CA ILE A 47 16.25 -1.89 -15.87
C ILE A 47 15.00 -2.19 -16.69
N LEU A 48 13.83 -1.68 -16.26
CA LEU A 48 12.56 -1.87 -16.97
C LEU A 48 12.63 -1.29 -18.38
N ALA A 49 13.14 -0.07 -18.54
CA ALA A 49 13.30 0.57 -19.85
C ALA A 49 14.20 -0.24 -20.78
N ALA A 50 15.38 -0.67 -20.29
CA ALA A 50 16.34 -1.44 -21.09
C ALA A 50 15.82 -2.87 -21.41
N GLY A 51 15.01 -3.46 -20.54
CA GLY A 51 14.36 -4.74 -20.79
C GLY A 51 13.28 -4.59 -21.86
N ARG A 52 12.40 -3.60 -21.74
CA ARG A 52 11.29 -3.34 -22.66
C ARG A 52 11.72 -2.85 -24.04
N GLU A 53 12.90 -2.25 -24.16
CA GLU A 53 13.52 -1.93 -25.47
C GLU A 53 13.82 -3.19 -26.26
N LYS A 54 14.18 -4.29 -25.60
CA LYS A 54 14.50 -5.58 -26.22
C LYS A 54 13.27 -6.47 -26.38
N ASP A 55 12.44 -6.50 -25.37
CA ASP A 55 11.21 -7.27 -25.29
C ASP A 55 10.11 -6.40 -24.71
N PRO A 56 9.16 -5.90 -25.50
CA PRO A 56 8.06 -5.09 -25.02
C PRO A 56 7.18 -5.75 -23.94
N ALA A 57 7.23 -7.08 -23.81
CA ALA A 57 6.53 -7.84 -22.77
C ALA A 57 7.34 -7.97 -21.47
N PHE A 58 8.58 -7.49 -21.43
CA PHE A 58 9.45 -7.62 -20.26
C PHE A 58 8.82 -6.98 -19.01
N CYS A 59 8.57 -7.78 -17.98
CA CYS A 59 8.08 -7.39 -16.66
C CYS A 59 6.89 -6.41 -16.74
N ARG A 60 5.77 -6.89 -17.28
CA ARG A 60 4.54 -6.11 -17.36
C ARG A 60 3.78 -6.09 -16.04
N GLU A 61 3.86 -7.15 -15.26
CA GLU A 61 3.41 -7.20 -13.87
C GLU A 61 4.59 -6.96 -12.93
N MET A 62 4.33 -6.41 -11.75
CA MET A 62 5.39 -6.15 -10.78
C MET A 62 6.07 -7.44 -10.32
N LYS A 63 5.31 -8.51 -10.09
CA LYS A 63 5.83 -9.83 -9.71
C LYS A 63 6.81 -10.42 -10.74
N ASP A 64 6.68 -10.06 -12.03
CA ASP A 64 7.57 -10.57 -13.08
C ASP A 64 9.05 -10.19 -12.83
N LEU A 65 9.28 -9.10 -12.09
CA LEU A 65 10.63 -8.67 -11.72
C LEU A 65 11.32 -9.68 -10.81
N ASP A 66 10.60 -10.17 -9.78
CA ASP A 66 11.11 -11.16 -8.84
C ASP A 66 11.18 -12.53 -9.47
N GLU A 67 10.14 -12.97 -10.17
CA GLU A 67 10.11 -14.25 -10.88
C GLU A 67 11.21 -14.33 -11.95
N GLY A 68 11.40 -13.27 -12.74
CA GLY A 68 12.40 -13.19 -13.79
C GLY A 68 13.84 -13.22 -13.28
N THR A 69 14.07 -12.95 -12.00
CA THR A 69 15.38 -13.02 -11.32
C THR A 69 15.47 -14.21 -10.36
N ALA A 70 14.47 -15.09 -10.33
CA ALA A 70 14.35 -16.18 -9.37
C ALA A 70 14.45 -15.66 -7.91
N TYR A 71 13.80 -14.53 -7.64
CA TYR A 71 13.76 -13.83 -6.34
C TYR A 71 15.14 -13.43 -5.80
N ALA A 72 16.11 -13.19 -6.71
CA ALA A 72 17.46 -12.83 -6.30
C ALA A 72 17.57 -11.44 -5.67
N HIS A 73 16.59 -10.54 -5.91
CA HIS A 73 16.64 -9.14 -5.50
C HIS A 73 15.53 -8.72 -4.54
N ASP A 74 14.52 -9.58 -4.32
CA ASP A 74 13.35 -9.30 -3.44
C ASP A 74 12.77 -7.89 -3.67
N LEU A 75 12.39 -7.66 -4.92
CA LEU A 75 11.98 -6.32 -5.39
C LEU A 75 10.63 -5.89 -4.83
N GLY A 76 9.75 -6.86 -4.55
CA GLY A 76 8.48 -6.59 -3.88
C GLY A 76 8.71 -5.91 -2.54
N THR A 77 9.44 -6.55 -1.63
CA THR A 77 9.79 -5.98 -0.31
C THR A 77 10.58 -4.68 -0.45
N TRP A 78 11.57 -4.63 -1.35
CA TRP A 78 12.34 -3.38 -1.54
C TRP A 78 11.44 -2.21 -1.97
N MET A 79 10.44 -2.45 -2.81
CA MET A 79 9.52 -1.40 -3.28
C MET A 79 8.60 -0.91 -2.15
N GLU A 80 8.09 -1.81 -1.33
CA GLU A 80 7.31 -1.47 -0.14
C GLU A 80 8.15 -0.60 0.80
N ASP A 81 9.36 -1.05 1.12
CA ASP A 81 10.32 -0.30 1.95
C ASP A 81 10.64 1.09 1.38
N TYR A 82 10.79 1.20 0.06
CA TYR A 82 11.02 2.49 -0.59
C TYR A 82 9.85 3.46 -0.39
N LEU A 83 8.62 3.00 -0.56
CA LEU A 83 7.43 3.84 -0.37
C LEU A 83 7.25 4.20 1.11
N ASP A 84 7.51 3.26 2.02
CA ASP A 84 7.46 3.49 3.46
C ASP A 84 8.49 4.53 3.91
N VAL A 85 9.71 4.47 3.39
CA VAL A 85 10.75 5.49 3.67
C VAL A 85 10.28 6.87 3.22
N LEU A 86 9.68 7.00 2.05
CA LEU A 86 9.16 8.29 1.59
C LEU A 86 7.99 8.78 2.45
N ASP A 87 7.11 7.89 2.92
CA ASP A 87 5.99 8.27 3.82
C ASP A 87 6.50 8.67 5.21
N MET A 88 7.38 7.87 5.82
CA MET A 88 8.01 8.20 7.12
C MET A 88 8.80 9.50 7.08
N ALA A 89 9.44 9.80 5.96
CA ALA A 89 10.17 11.05 5.74
C ALA A 89 9.27 12.25 5.42
N GLU A 90 7.95 12.05 5.34
CA GLU A 90 6.98 13.05 4.86
C GLU A 90 7.35 13.65 3.49
N ALA A 91 8.10 12.90 2.66
CA ALA A 91 8.49 13.29 1.31
C ALA A 91 7.32 13.10 0.32
N TYR A 92 6.16 13.68 0.66
CA TYR A 92 4.89 13.44 -0.05
C TYR A 92 4.90 13.82 -1.53
N PRO A 93 5.59 14.90 -1.98
CA PRO A 93 5.69 15.18 -3.41
C PRO A 93 6.41 14.07 -4.18
N GLU A 94 7.50 13.55 -3.62
CA GLU A 94 8.30 12.46 -4.17
C GLU A 94 7.52 11.15 -4.14
N LEU A 95 6.85 10.86 -3.02
CA LEU A 95 6.00 9.68 -2.86
C LEU A 95 4.88 9.68 -3.89
N LEU A 96 4.16 10.80 -4.06
CA LEU A 96 3.11 10.91 -5.06
C LEU A 96 3.64 10.68 -6.49
N GLY A 97 4.80 11.26 -6.81
CA GLY A 97 5.45 11.05 -8.10
C GLY A 97 5.81 9.58 -8.35
N SER A 98 6.34 8.90 -7.32
CA SER A 98 6.67 7.47 -7.41
C SER A 98 5.42 6.60 -7.56
N LEU A 99 4.33 6.91 -6.85
CA LEU A 99 3.06 6.21 -6.99
C LEU A 99 2.45 6.38 -8.38
N ASP A 100 2.45 7.60 -8.93
CA ASP A 100 1.97 7.87 -10.28
C ASP A 100 2.78 7.09 -11.34
N GLU A 101 4.11 7.04 -11.17
CA GLU A 101 4.99 6.26 -12.04
C GLU A 101 4.75 4.75 -11.92
N LEU A 102 4.64 4.20 -10.70
CA LEU A 102 4.41 2.77 -10.47
C LEU A 102 3.07 2.31 -11.05
N LEU A 103 2.01 3.08 -10.85
CA LEU A 103 0.70 2.81 -11.43
C LEU A 103 0.72 2.80 -12.96
N ALA A 104 1.60 3.59 -13.58
CA ALA A 104 1.77 3.64 -15.02
C ALA A 104 2.77 2.61 -15.58
N LEU A 105 3.70 2.13 -14.76
CA LEU A 105 4.78 1.22 -15.19
C LEU A 105 4.30 -0.22 -15.37
N PHE A 106 3.29 -0.66 -14.63
CA PHE A 106 2.82 -2.04 -14.63
C PHE A 106 1.36 -2.15 -15.05
N ASP A 107 0.97 -3.32 -15.53
CA ASP A 107 -0.39 -3.58 -16.02
C ASP A 107 -1.40 -3.85 -14.89
N TRP A 108 -0.96 -4.32 -13.72
CA TRP A 108 -1.76 -4.58 -12.51
C TRP A 108 -2.99 -5.49 -12.73
N LYS A 109 -2.87 -6.48 -13.62
CA LYS A 109 -3.96 -7.39 -13.96
C LYS A 109 -4.01 -8.62 -13.06
N GLU A 110 -2.84 -9.09 -12.64
CA GLU A 110 -2.71 -10.31 -11.84
C GLU A 110 -2.68 -9.99 -10.34
N VAL A 111 -2.02 -8.89 -9.97
CA VAL A 111 -2.03 -8.35 -8.60
C VAL A 111 -2.58 -6.92 -8.68
N PRO A 112 -3.79 -6.66 -8.15
CA PRO A 112 -4.38 -5.33 -8.16
C PRO A 112 -3.51 -4.31 -7.44
N ALA A 113 -3.46 -3.08 -7.95
CA ALA A 113 -2.71 -1.96 -7.35
C ALA A 113 -3.47 -1.29 -6.19
N THR A 114 -4.25 -2.05 -5.42
CA THR A 114 -5.16 -1.53 -4.40
C THR A 114 -4.43 -0.67 -3.37
N ASP A 115 -3.31 -1.16 -2.83
CA ASP A 115 -2.53 -0.46 -1.80
C ASP A 115 -1.90 0.84 -2.36
N LEU A 116 -1.38 0.80 -3.59
CA LEU A 116 -0.85 2.00 -4.24
C LEU A 116 -1.92 3.06 -4.50
N LYS A 117 -3.12 2.63 -4.93
CA LYS A 117 -4.26 3.53 -5.15
C LYS A 117 -4.74 4.16 -3.84
N MET A 118 -4.80 3.36 -2.76
CA MET A 118 -5.14 3.84 -1.42
C MET A 118 -4.10 4.84 -0.92
N LEU A 119 -2.81 4.48 -0.96
CA LEU A 119 -1.71 5.34 -0.53
C LEU A 119 -1.69 6.65 -1.33
N ARG A 120 -1.91 6.59 -2.66
CA ARG A 120 -2.04 7.78 -3.49
C ARG A 120 -3.15 8.72 -3.01
N THR A 121 -4.30 8.18 -2.67
CA THR A 121 -5.43 8.96 -2.14
C THR A 121 -5.05 9.66 -0.82
N ILE A 122 -4.39 8.94 0.08
CA ILE A 122 -3.91 9.47 1.37
C ILE A 122 -2.89 10.59 1.16
N VAL A 123 -1.91 10.36 0.30
CA VAL A 123 -0.83 11.33 0.01
C VAL A 123 -1.38 12.61 -0.61
N LEU A 124 -2.35 12.53 -1.52
CA LEU A 124 -3.05 13.70 -2.04
C LEU A 124 -3.71 14.49 -0.91
N GLY A 125 -4.35 13.81 0.04
CA GLY A 125 -4.93 14.43 1.24
C GLY A 125 -3.88 15.14 2.11
N ARG A 126 -2.72 14.50 2.35
CA ARG A 126 -1.61 15.07 3.13
C ARG A 126 -0.97 16.30 2.45
N LEU A 127 -0.96 16.32 1.13
CA LEU A 127 -0.54 17.49 0.33
C LEU A 127 -1.58 18.63 0.29
N GLY A 128 -2.74 18.47 0.95
CA GLY A 128 -3.84 19.44 0.90
C GLY A 128 -4.58 19.46 -0.43
N ARG A 129 -4.34 18.50 -1.33
CA ARG A 129 -4.99 18.36 -2.65
C ARG A 129 -6.30 17.58 -2.53
N HIS A 130 -7.19 18.05 -1.63
CA HIS A 130 -8.38 17.30 -1.22
C HIS A 130 -9.37 17.06 -2.36
N GLU A 131 -9.53 18.03 -3.26
CA GLU A 131 -10.42 17.89 -4.42
C GLU A 131 -9.92 16.78 -5.36
N GLU A 132 -8.61 16.75 -5.64
CA GLU A 132 -7.99 15.71 -6.46
C GLU A 132 -8.07 14.33 -5.80
N ALA A 133 -7.86 14.25 -4.47
CA ALA A 133 -8.04 13.01 -3.72
C ALA A 133 -9.46 12.46 -3.88
N TRP A 134 -10.45 13.34 -3.73
CA TRP A 134 -11.86 13.00 -3.89
C TRP A 134 -12.18 12.55 -5.32
N GLU A 135 -11.79 13.32 -6.33
CA GLU A 135 -12.01 12.96 -7.73
C GLU A 135 -11.38 11.62 -8.09
N TYR A 136 -10.14 11.40 -7.65
CA TYR A 136 -9.42 10.15 -7.89
C TYR A 136 -10.10 8.95 -7.21
N ALA A 137 -10.41 9.05 -5.92
CA ALA A 137 -11.07 7.98 -5.18
C ALA A 137 -12.45 7.65 -5.74
N CYS A 138 -13.24 8.66 -6.11
CA CYS A 138 -14.55 8.47 -6.73
C CYS A 138 -14.46 7.85 -8.15
N ALA A 139 -13.40 8.15 -8.91
CA ALA A 139 -13.16 7.50 -10.19
C ALA A 139 -12.83 6.02 -9.98
N TRP A 140 -11.94 5.71 -9.05
CA TRP A 140 -11.58 4.35 -8.70
C TRP A 140 -12.81 3.55 -8.20
N GLN A 141 -13.60 4.10 -7.28
CA GLN A 141 -14.81 3.45 -6.77
C GLN A 141 -15.84 3.16 -7.88
N LYS A 142 -15.95 4.01 -8.92
CA LYS A 142 -16.81 3.73 -10.08
C LYS A 142 -16.29 2.63 -10.98
N GLU A 143 -14.98 2.47 -11.09
CA GLU A 143 -14.35 1.39 -11.87
C GLU A 143 -14.44 0.06 -11.13
N GLU A 144 -14.30 0.07 -9.81
CA GLU A 144 -14.29 -1.10 -8.93
C GLU A 144 -15.32 -0.92 -7.80
N PRO A 145 -16.64 -0.94 -8.12
CA PRO A 145 -17.69 -0.56 -7.17
C PRO A 145 -17.82 -1.50 -5.97
N GLU A 146 -17.43 -2.76 -6.12
CA GLU A 146 -17.52 -3.77 -5.05
C GLU A 146 -16.21 -3.90 -4.23
N ASP A 147 -15.15 -3.16 -4.59
CA ASP A 147 -13.89 -3.19 -3.87
C ASP A 147 -14.00 -2.38 -2.56
N PRO A 148 -13.90 -3.01 -1.37
CA PRO A 148 -13.97 -2.32 -0.08
C PRO A 148 -12.91 -1.22 0.07
N ALA A 149 -11.74 -1.39 -0.53
CA ALA A 149 -10.67 -0.40 -0.48
C ALA A 149 -11.03 0.85 -1.29
N ALA A 150 -11.60 0.69 -2.50
CA ALA A 150 -12.06 1.80 -3.32
C ALA A 150 -13.16 2.61 -2.63
N VAL A 151 -14.13 1.91 -2.01
CA VAL A 151 -15.19 2.53 -1.21
C VAL A 151 -14.61 3.29 -0.03
N SER A 152 -13.69 2.67 0.71
CA SER A 152 -13.04 3.27 1.87
C SER A 152 -12.22 4.51 1.49
N ALA A 153 -11.46 4.45 0.39
CA ALA A 153 -10.70 5.58 -0.13
C ALA A 153 -11.61 6.79 -0.43
N CYS A 154 -12.78 6.54 -1.05
CA CYS A 154 -13.76 7.57 -1.33
C CYS A 154 -14.33 8.18 -0.04
N VAL A 155 -14.61 7.36 0.99
CA VAL A 155 -15.06 7.85 2.30
C VAL A 155 -13.98 8.72 2.96
N TYR A 156 -12.72 8.26 3.03
CA TYR A 156 -11.61 9.05 3.59
C TYR A 156 -11.42 10.38 2.86
N ALA A 157 -11.43 10.37 1.53
CA ALA A 157 -11.27 11.56 0.71
C ALA A 157 -12.43 12.58 0.88
N SER A 158 -13.63 12.12 1.31
CA SER A 158 -14.78 12.98 1.58
C SER A 158 -14.64 13.82 2.84
N ILE A 159 -13.84 13.37 3.81
CA ILE A 159 -13.76 13.95 5.16
C ILE A 159 -13.29 15.43 5.14
N PRO A 160 -12.18 15.79 4.48
CA PRO A 160 -11.72 17.18 4.47
C PRO A 160 -12.71 18.16 3.85
N GLY A 161 -13.45 17.71 2.82
CA GLY A 161 -14.47 18.49 2.15
C GLY A 161 -15.84 18.48 2.85
N GLN A 162 -15.96 17.77 3.99
CA GLN A 162 -17.20 17.61 4.75
C GLN A 162 -18.37 17.08 3.89
N GLN A 163 -18.08 16.19 2.96
CA GLN A 163 -19.09 15.64 2.05
C GLN A 163 -19.83 14.47 2.71
N TRP A 164 -20.38 14.73 3.92
CA TRP A 164 -20.96 13.75 4.81
C TRP A 164 -22.06 12.89 4.18
N ASP A 165 -22.99 13.52 3.47
CA ASP A 165 -24.12 12.83 2.86
C ASP A 165 -23.66 11.81 1.81
N SER A 166 -22.63 12.14 1.04
CA SER A 166 -22.07 11.23 0.03
C SER A 166 -21.37 10.05 0.68
N ALA A 167 -20.58 10.29 1.73
CA ALA A 167 -19.89 9.26 2.48
C ALA A 167 -20.86 8.32 3.20
N GLU A 168 -21.89 8.87 3.85
CA GLU A 168 -22.93 8.09 4.55
C GLU A 168 -23.71 7.19 3.58
N LYS A 169 -24.09 7.76 2.44
CA LYS A 169 -24.78 7.00 1.40
C LYS A 169 -23.91 5.84 0.92
N LEU A 170 -22.67 6.12 0.57
CA LEU A 170 -21.72 5.12 0.08
C LEU A 170 -21.51 4.00 1.10
N LEU A 171 -21.28 4.35 2.37
CA LEU A 171 -21.15 3.36 3.44
C LEU A 171 -22.43 2.53 3.62
N SER A 172 -23.63 3.15 3.57
CA SER A 172 -24.88 2.42 3.75
C SER A 172 -25.17 1.43 2.61
N GLU A 173 -24.65 1.67 1.42
CA GLU A 173 -24.78 0.78 0.27
C GLU A 173 -23.87 -0.45 0.39
N HIS A 174 -22.72 -0.33 1.06
CA HIS A 174 -21.71 -1.40 1.14
C HIS A 174 -21.55 -2.03 2.54
N LEU A 175 -22.04 -1.37 3.59
CA LEU A 175 -21.92 -1.84 4.97
C LEU A 175 -23.27 -1.72 5.69
N PRO A 176 -24.08 -2.80 5.74
CA PRO A 176 -25.32 -2.84 6.51
C PRO A 176 -25.11 -2.46 7.99
N GLU A 177 -26.15 -1.90 8.63
CA GLU A 177 -26.05 -1.43 10.03
C GLU A 177 -25.76 -2.56 11.02
N ASP A 178 -26.27 -3.75 10.75
CA ASP A 178 -26.13 -4.95 11.56
C ASP A 178 -24.93 -5.84 11.13
N ALA A 179 -24.10 -5.35 10.21
CA ALA A 179 -22.94 -6.10 9.76
C ALA A 179 -21.98 -6.41 10.90
N GLU A 180 -21.49 -7.65 10.93
CA GLU A 180 -20.34 -8.03 11.74
C GLU A 180 -19.05 -7.56 11.06
N CYS A 181 -18.05 -7.19 11.87
CA CYS A 181 -16.73 -6.84 11.36
C CYS A 181 -15.97 -8.13 11.01
N THR A 182 -15.52 -8.23 9.77
CA THR A 182 -14.75 -9.37 9.22
C THR A 182 -13.54 -8.83 8.46
N GLU A 183 -12.59 -9.70 8.12
CA GLU A 183 -11.44 -9.33 7.30
C GLU A 183 -11.87 -8.72 5.95
N ASP A 184 -12.94 -9.22 5.34
CA ASP A 184 -13.42 -8.74 4.03
C ASP A 184 -13.97 -7.30 4.07
N ASN A 185 -14.46 -6.83 5.24
CA ASN A 185 -15.09 -5.51 5.37
C ASN A 185 -14.43 -4.59 6.40
N GLU A 186 -13.29 -5.00 6.95
CA GLU A 186 -12.54 -4.23 7.95
C GLU A 186 -12.25 -2.80 7.49
N LEU A 187 -11.82 -2.63 6.24
CA LEU A 187 -11.54 -1.31 5.67
C LEU A 187 -12.76 -0.39 5.70
N LEU A 188 -13.96 -0.93 5.47
CA LEU A 188 -15.21 -0.16 5.54
C LEU A 188 -15.53 0.26 6.98
N PHE A 189 -15.29 -0.61 7.96
CA PHE A 189 -15.43 -0.27 9.38
C PHE A 189 -14.45 0.81 9.80
N ARG A 190 -13.17 0.73 9.39
CA ARG A 190 -12.14 1.76 9.64
C ARG A 190 -12.52 3.10 9.00
N ALA A 191 -13.00 3.10 7.75
CA ALA A 191 -13.46 4.30 7.08
C ALA A 191 -14.70 4.90 7.76
N LYS A 192 -15.66 4.07 8.21
CA LYS A 192 -16.83 4.48 8.99
C LYS A 192 -16.41 5.10 10.32
N GLN A 193 -15.47 4.50 11.04
CA GLN A 193 -14.92 5.03 12.29
C GLN A 193 -14.32 6.44 12.07
N ALA A 194 -13.48 6.60 11.06
CA ALA A 194 -12.87 7.89 10.73
C ALA A 194 -13.94 8.96 10.40
N LEU A 195 -14.96 8.58 9.65
CA LEU A 195 -16.07 9.47 9.35
C LEU A 195 -16.84 9.90 10.62
N ARG A 196 -17.10 8.95 11.56
CA ARG A 196 -17.78 9.27 12.85
C ARG A 196 -16.94 10.23 13.69
N HIS A 197 -15.63 10.01 13.80
CA HIS A 197 -14.74 10.94 14.48
C HIS A 197 -14.77 12.35 13.84
N ALA A 198 -14.68 12.43 12.53
CA ALA A 198 -14.72 13.71 11.81
C ALA A 198 -16.06 14.45 11.98
N GLN A 199 -17.14 13.74 12.18
CA GLN A 199 -18.48 14.29 12.48
C GLN A 199 -18.68 14.64 13.97
N GLY A 200 -17.74 14.32 14.87
CA GLY A 200 -17.87 14.46 16.32
C GLY A 200 -18.81 13.43 16.96
N ARG A 201 -19.09 12.31 16.29
CA ARG A 201 -19.96 11.22 16.75
C ARG A 201 -19.15 10.17 17.52
N GLU A 202 -18.49 10.60 18.61
CA GLU A 202 -17.49 9.83 19.34
C GLU A 202 -18.00 8.50 19.93
N GLU A 203 -19.27 8.45 20.39
CA GLU A 203 -19.85 7.22 20.93
C GLU A 203 -20.01 6.15 19.86
N GLU A 204 -20.40 6.55 18.65
CA GLU A 204 -20.52 5.63 17.52
C GLU A 204 -19.15 5.17 17.02
N ALA A 205 -18.18 6.09 16.97
CA ALA A 205 -16.80 5.74 16.62
C ALA A 205 -16.21 4.69 17.57
N ARG A 206 -16.47 4.84 18.90
CA ARG A 206 -16.05 3.87 19.92
C ARG A 206 -16.73 2.51 19.74
N GLY A 207 -18.03 2.47 19.44
CA GLY A 207 -18.71 1.21 19.17
C GLY A 207 -18.19 0.48 17.93
N ILE A 208 -17.64 1.23 16.95
CA ILE A 208 -16.96 0.64 15.79
C ILE A 208 -15.57 0.12 16.20
N GLU A 209 -14.83 0.87 17.01
CA GLU A 209 -13.53 0.47 17.54
C GLU A 209 -13.59 -0.86 18.31
N GLU A 210 -14.64 -1.04 19.13
CA GLU A 210 -14.89 -2.30 19.84
C GLU A 210 -15.06 -3.48 18.87
N LYS A 211 -15.77 -3.28 17.76
CA LYS A 211 -15.93 -4.33 16.74
C LYS A 211 -14.60 -4.66 16.02
N LEU A 212 -13.79 -3.66 15.72
CA LEU A 212 -12.46 -3.84 15.12
C LEU A 212 -11.52 -4.58 16.08
N SER A 213 -11.52 -4.22 17.36
CA SER A 213 -10.70 -4.90 18.39
C SER A 213 -11.09 -6.38 18.54
N VAL A 214 -12.37 -6.71 18.47
CA VAL A 214 -12.83 -8.12 18.51
C VAL A 214 -12.32 -8.90 17.30
N LEU A 215 -12.29 -8.29 16.10
CA LEU A 215 -11.72 -8.92 14.92
C LEU A 215 -10.21 -9.13 15.07
N GLU A 216 -9.48 -8.11 15.55
CA GLU A 216 -8.03 -8.20 15.78
C GLU A 216 -7.66 -9.29 16.78
N GLU A 217 -8.41 -9.40 17.90
CA GLU A 217 -8.21 -10.47 18.90
C GLU A 217 -8.48 -11.85 18.30
N LYS A 218 -9.48 -11.99 17.45
CA LYS A 218 -9.79 -13.23 16.76
C LYS A 218 -8.65 -13.65 15.82
N ILE A 219 -8.18 -12.74 14.98
CA ILE A 219 -7.06 -12.98 14.03
C ILE A 219 -5.81 -13.40 14.81
N LEU A 220 -5.45 -12.68 15.88
CA LEU A 220 -4.32 -13.02 16.73
C LEU A 220 -4.45 -14.40 17.39
N SER A 221 -5.66 -14.76 17.83
CA SER A 221 -5.93 -16.08 18.41
C SER A 221 -5.76 -17.20 17.38
N GLU A 222 -6.24 -16.97 16.15
CA GLU A 222 -6.11 -17.93 15.04
C GLU A 222 -4.64 -18.10 14.64
N LEU A 223 -3.87 -17.02 14.54
CA LEU A 223 -2.43 -17.06 14.27
C LEU A 223 -1.67 -17.83 15.37
N ASN A 224 -1.93 -17.51 16.64
CA ASN A 224 -1.28 -18.21 17.76
C ASN A 224 -1.63 -19.71 17.76
N GLY A 225 -2.86 -20.08 17.43
CA GLY A 225 -3.27 -21.50 17.29
C GLY A 225 -2.55 -22.24 16.17
N LEU A 226 -2.10 -21.54 15.12
CA LEU A 226 -1.28 -22.13 14.05
C LEU A 226 0.16 -22.38 14.50
N PHE A 227 0.69 -21.59 15.44
CA PHE A 227 2.05 -21.75 15.97
C PHE A 227 2.13 -22.68 17.17
N ASP A 228 1.03 -22.88 17.93
CA ASP A 228 0.95 -23.81 19.06
C ASP A 228 0.65 -25.28 18.63
N GLY A 229 0.37 -25.53 17.36
CA GLY A 229 0.31 -26.88 16.81
C GLY A 229 1.71 -27.48 16.81
N ASP A 230 1.92 -28.52 17.62
CA ASP A 230 3.15 -29.32 17.70
C ASP A 230 3.72 -29.59 16.29
N PHE A 231 4.70 -28.81 15.87
CA PHE A 231 5.63 -29.23 14.83
C PHE A 231 6.50 -30.32 15.45
N GLU A 232 6.03 -31.56 15.41
CA GLU A 232 6.90 -32.72 15.59
C GLU A 232 7.99 -32.66 14.51
N LEU A 233 9.18 -32.20 14.93
CA LEU A 233 10.42 -32.14 14.12
C LEU A 233 10.97 -33.53 13.74
N ASP A 234 10.17 -34.57 13.78
CA ASP A 234 10.62 -35.97 13.72
C ASP A 234 10.50 -36.64 12.34
N GLU A 235 10.22 -35.94 11.25
CA GLU A 235 10.26 -36.59 9.94
C GLU A 235 10.86 -35.67 8.82
N ILE A 236 12.13 -35.30 8.95
CA ILE A 236 12.93 -34.92 7.77
C ILE A 236 13.90 -36.09 7.50
N PRO A 237 13.66 -36.93 6.50
CA PRO A 237 14.66 -37.90 6.05
C PRO A 237 15.79 -37.14 5.36
N PHE A 238 17.00 -37.29 5.88
CA PHE A 238 18.26 -36.87 5.29
C PHE A 238 18.59 -37.67 4.03
#